data_19228592a8051a724637b4b30289d490
#
_entry.id   19228592a8051a724637b4b30289d490
#
_cell.length_a   1.000
_cell.length_b   1.000
_cell.length_c   1.000
_cell.angle_alpha   90.00
_cell.angle_beta   90.00
_cell.angle_gamma   90.00
#
_symmetry.space_group_name_H-M   'P 1'
#
loop_
_entity.id
_entity.type
_entity.pdbx_description
1 polymer ?
#
loop_
_entity_poly.entity_id
_entity_poly.type
_entity_poly.pdbx_seq_one_letter_code
_entity_poly.pdbx_strand_id
1 'polypeptide(L)'
;MNTDYKPRTMTSTENHRSYFDWGCNMQIIRKGNGEIAMTESELVRFFRVTWSKINHRLQALMRFSNLHPDERVVGEEDIYANEQLKGYAPLYPLPVIIALSFQLD
;
A
#
# COMPACT_ATOMS: atom_id res chain seq x y z
N MET A 1 -12.49 25.28 -13.22
CA MET A 1 -12.30 24.97 -12.76
C MET A 1 -12.16 24.69 -12.40
N ASN A 2 -12.32 24.46 -12.62
CA ASN A 2 -12.01 23.89 -12.03
C ASN A 2 -11.70 23.45 -11.71
N THR A 3 -11.71 23.22 -11.96
CA THR A 3 -11.25 22.56 -11.51
C THR A 3 -10.93 22.24 -11.05
N ASP A 4 -10.94 22.17 -11.11
CA ASP A 4 -10.54 21.66 -10.50
C ASP A 4 -10.53 21.26 -9.98
N TYR A 5 -10.69 20.96 -10.02
CA TYR A 5 -10.44 20.26 -9.33
C TYR A 5 -10.34 19.70 -8.91
N LYS A 6 -10.20 19.37 -8.99
CA LYS A 6 -9.96 18.75 -8.60
C LYS A 6 -9.45 18.23 -8.48
N PRO A 7 -9.20 18.19 -8.48
CA PRO A 7 -8.68 17.56 -8.41
C PRO A 7 -8.21 16.95 -8.14
N ARG A 8 -8.01 16.93 -7.76
CA ARG A 8 -7.45 16.13 -7.47
C ARG A 8 -7.61 15.11 -7.15
N THR A 9 -7.95 14.84 -7.19
CA THR A 9 -8.12 13.99 -6.90
C THR A 9 -8.25 12.96 -7.13
N MET A 10 -8.43 12.70 -7.13
CA MET A 10 -8.65 11.59 -7.18
C MET A 10 -8.25 10.85 -8.02
N THR A 11 -8.30 11.01 -8.40
CA THR A 11 -7.98 10.40 -9.48
C THR A 11 -6.60 10.11 -9.63
N SER A 12 -5.74 10.91 -9.24
CA SER A 12 -4.35 10.75 -9.51
C SER A 12 -3.77 9.58 -8.80
N THR A 13 -4.09 9.39 -7.55
CA THR A 13 -3.54 8.28 -6.81
C THR A 13 -3.99 6.97 -7.36
N GLU A 14 -5.22 6.88 -7.77
CA GLU A 14 -5.74 5.65 -8.33
C GLU A 14 -5.01 5.25 -9.59
N ASN A 15 -4.53 6.24 -10.35
CA ASN A 15 -3.94 5.98 -11.65
C ASN A 15 -2.44 5.81 -11.59
N HIS A 16 -1.83 6.11 -10.46
CA HIS A 16 -0.39 6.20 -10.42
C HIS A 16 0.29 5.18 -9.56
N ARG A 17 -0.47 4.28 -8.99
CA ARG A 17 0.16 3.20 -8.25
C ARG A 17 -0.42 1.87 -8.66
N SER A 18 0.36 0.84 -8.44
CA SER A 18 -0.09 -0.52 -8.65
C SER A 18 -0.01 -1.28 -7.34
N TYR A 19 -0.75 -2.36 -7.24
CA TYR A 19 -0.70 -3.21 -6.08
C TYR A 19 -1.01 -4.64 -6.50
N PHE A 20 -0.57 -5.60 -5.69
CA PHE A 20 -0.81 -7.00 -5.96
C PHE A 20 -2.11 -7.44 -5.31
N ASP A 21 -2.82 -8.32 -5.98
CA ASP A 21 -4.04 -8.90 -5.45
C ASP A 21 -4.20 -10.29 -6.03
N TRP A 22 -5.21 -11.00 -5.59
CA TRP A 22 -5.48 -12.34 -6.07
C TRP A 22 -6.58 -12.30 -7.10
N GLY A 23 -6.37 -13.00 -8.21
CA GLY A 23 -7.39 -13.20 -9.21
C GLY A 23 -8.27 -14.38 -8.87
N CYS A 24 -9.27 -14.62 -9.71
CA CYS A 24 -10.26 -15.67 -9.43
C CYS A 24 -9.66 -17.07 -9.49
N ASN A 25 -8.51 -17.24 -10.14
CA ASN A 25 -7.87 -18.54 -10.25
C ASN A 25 -6.72 -18.71 -9.28
N MET A 26 -6.72 -17.95 -8.21
CA MET A 26 -5.65 -17.99 -7.22
C MET A 26 -4.31 -17.57 -7.81
N GLN A 27 -4.35 -16.80 -8.84
CA GLN A 27 -3.14 -16.24 -9.44
C GLN A 27 -2.92 -14.85 -8.91
N ILE A 28 -1.65 -14.49 -8.74
CA ILE A 28 -1.30 -13.13 -8.35
C ILE A 28 -1.47 -12.24 -9.56
N ILE A 29 -2.21 -11.16 -9.39
CA ILE A 29 -2.39 -10.18 -10.45
C ILE A 29 -1.93 -8.82 -9.96
N ARG A 30 -1.48 -8.00 -10.90
CA ARG A 30 -1.09 -6.63 -10.64
C ARG A 30 -2.22 -5.72 -11.10
N LYS A 31 -2.72 -4.90 -10.20
CA LYS A 31 -3.75 -3.93 -10.50
C LYS A 31 -3.14 -2.54 -10.51
N GLY A 32 -3.66 -1.68 -11.36
CA GLY A 32 -3.14 -0.33 -11.49
C GLY A 32 -2.12 -0.22 -12.59
N ASN A 33 -1.63 0.97 -12.82
CA ASN A 33 -0.72 1.22 -13.93
C ASN A 33 0.49 2.05 -13.55
N GLY A 34 0.78 2.15 -12.25
CA GLY A 34 1.95 2.87 -11.76
C GLY A 34 2.91 1.95 -11.05
N GLU A 35 3.81 2.55 -10.30
CA GLU A 35 4.75 1.77 -9.51
C GLU A 35 4.04 1.07 -8.37
N ILE A 36 4.63 -0.03 -7.92
CA ILE A 36 4.06 -0.81 -6.83
C ILE A 36 4.14 -0.03 -5.53
N ALA A 37 3.00 0.14 -4.88
CA ALA A 37 2.91 0.76 -3.56
C ALA A 37 1.61 0.27 -2.93
N MET A 38 1.70 -0.34 -1.75
CA MET A 38 0.55 -0.99 -1.13
C MET A 38 0.31 -0.45 0.26
N THR A 39 -0.96 -0.36 0.62
CA THR A 39 -1.35 -0.01 1.99
C THR A 39 -1.27 -1.24 2.87
N GLU A 40 -1.29 -1.01 4.17
CA GLU A 40 -1.27 -2.12 5.14
C GLU A 40 -2.49 -3.04 4.96
N SER A 41 -3.66 -2.48 4.70
CA SER A 41 -4.86 -3.28 4.44
C SER A 41 -4.68 -4.20 3.24
N GLU A 42 -4.08 -3.67 2.19
CA GLU A 42 -3.83 -4.47 0.99
C GLU A 42 -2.83 -5.57 1.26
N LEU A 43 -1.83 -5.30 2.09
CA LEU A 43 -0.85 -6.31 2.46
C LEU A 43 -1.48 -7.43 3.28
N VAL A 44 -2.36 -7.06 4.22
CA VAL A 44 -3.08 -8.06 5.02
C VAL A 44 -3.86 -9.00 4.10
N ARG A 45 -4.56 -8.43 3.14
CA ARG A 45 -5.37 -9.23 2.22
C ARG A 45 -4.48 -10.08 1.31
N PHE A 46 -3.40 -9.50 0.81
CA PHE A 46 -2.54 -10.19 -0.14
C PHE A 46 -1.79 -11.34 0.53
N PHE A 47 -1.21 -11.11 1.70
CA PHE A 47 -0.45 -12.15 2.39
C PHE A 47 -1.33 -13.10 3.18
N ARG A 48 -2.62 -12.75 3.38
CA ARG A 48 -3.59 -13.60 4.08
C ARG A 48 -3.17 -13.90 5.50
N VAL A 49 -2.72 -12.87 6.17
CA VAL A 49 -2.32 -12.96 7.58
C VAL A 49 -3.10 -11.91 8.35
N THR A 50 -2.97 -11.95 9.68
CA THR A 50 -3.69 -11.01 10.52
C THR A 50 -3.10 -9.61 10.39
N TRP A 51 -3.93 -8.63 10.67
CA TRP A 51 -3.50 -7.25 10.75
C TRP A 51 -2.35 -7.08 11.75
N SER A 52 -2.51 -7.74 12.91
CA SER A 52 -1.51 -7.65 13.97
C SER A 52 -0.15 -8.13 13.49
N LYS A 53 -0.13 -9.24 12.74
CA LYS A 53 1.12 -9.80 12.26
C LYS A 53 1.78 -8.87 11.24
N ILE A 54 1.00 -8.34 10.30
CA ILE A 54 1.53 -7.39 9.31
C ILE A 54 2.08 -6.15 10.00
N ASN A 55 1.30 -5.59 10.92
CA ASN A 55 1.72 -4.38 11.63
C ASN A 55 3.03 -4.61 12.39
N HIS A 56 3.12 -5.73 13.09
CA HIS A 56 4.32 -6.05 13.87
C HIS A 56 5.54 -6.18 12.97
N ARG A 57 5.40 -6.88 11.85
CA ARG A 57 6.52 -7.07 10.93
C ARG A 57 6.92 -5.78 10.24
N LEU A 58 5.94 -4.96 9.86
CA LEU A 58 6.24 -3.68 9.25
C LEU A 58 7.00 -2.77 10.20
N GLN A 59 6.60 -2.73 11.46
CA GLN A 59 7.31 -1.92 12.44
C GLN A 59 8.75 -2.39 12.62
N ALA A 60 8.96 -3.69 12.63
CA ALA A 60 10.31 -4.24 12.73
C ALA A 60 11.15 -3.84 11.51
N LEU A 61 10.56 -3.91 10.32
CA LEU A 61 11.27 -3.51 9.11
C LEU A 61 11.62 -2.03 9.12
N MET A 62 10.69 -1.19 9.56
CA MET A 62 10.94 0.25 9.62
C MET A 62 12.05 0.59 10.60
N ARG A 63 12.20 -0.22 11.64
CA ARG A 63 13.15 0.07 12.71
C ARG A 63 14.53 -0.54 12.47
N PHE A 64 14.58 -1.75 11.89
CA PHE A 64 15.82 -2.53 11.90
C PHE A 64 16.34 -2.89 10.50
N SER A 65 15.64 -2.50 9.45
CA SER A 65 16.08 -2.91 8.11
C SER A 65 17.17 -1.99 7.59
N ASN A 66 17.82 -2.43 6.51
CA ASN A 66 18.82 -1.64 5.82
C ASN A 66 18.22 -0.76 4.72
N LEU A 67 16.90 -0.66 4.70
CA LEU A 67 16.24 0.17 3.70
C LEU A 67 16.52 1.64 3.95
N HIS A 68 16.74 2.37 2.87
CA HIS A 68 16.86 3.81 2.96
C HIS A 68 15.53 4.41 3.41
N PRO A 69 15.55 5.58 4.08
CA PRO A 69 14.28 6.17 4.52
C PRO A 69 13.28 6.37 3.40
N ASP A 70 13.72 6.73 2.20
CA ASP A 70 12.81 6.94 1.09
C ASP A 70 12.35 5.64 0.43
N GLU A 71 12.87 4.49 0.88
CA GLU A 71 12.38 3.19 0.44
C GLU A 71 11.38 2.58 1.42
N ARG A 72 11.10 3.26 2.52
CA ARG A 72 10.23 2.72 3.55
C ARG A 72 8.77 3.06 3.33
N VAL A 73 8.51 4.31 3.00
CA VAL A 73 7.16 4.79 2.72
C VAL A 73 7.24 5.75 1.56
N VAL A 74 6.40 5.58 0.56
CA VAL A 74 6.48 6.39 -0.66
C VAL A 74 5.29 7.31 -0.84
N GLY A 75 4.49 7.49 0.20
CA GLY A 75 3.34 8.38 0.13
C GLY A 75 2.26 7.88 1.03
N GLU A 76 1.08 8.46 0.87
CA GLU A 76 -0.08 8.13 1.68
C GLU A 76 -1.31 8.07 0.81
N GLU A 77 -2.22 7.21 1.20
CA GLU A 77 -3.52 7.10 0.56
C GLU A 77 -4.58 7.65 1.50
N ASP A 78 -5.50 8.45 0.95
CA ASP A 78 -6.61 8.98 1.73
C ASP A 78 -7.57 7.85 2.09
N ILE A 79 -8.03 7.85 3.32
CA ILE A 79 -9.02 6.88 3.80
C ILE A 79 -10.32 7.61 4.05
N TYR A 80 -11.37 7.17 3.38
CA TYR A 80 -12.70 7.77 3.50
C TYR A 80 -13.68 6.79 4.12
N ALA A 81 -14.62 7.34 4.88
CA ALA A 81 -15.76 6.59 5.37
C ALA A 81 -16.95 7.54 5.28
N ASN A 82 -18.03 7.09 4.63
CA ASN A 82 -19.23 7.90 4.45
C ASN A 82 -18.91 9.22 3.79
N GLU A 83 -18.01 9.20 2.81
CA GLU A 83 -17.60 10.36 2.02
C GLU A 83 -16.88 11.41 2.85
N GLN A 84 -16.39 11.04 4.03
CA GLN A 84 -15.58 11.94 4.84
C GLN A 84 -14.18 11.38 4.98
N LEU A 85 -13.21 12.27 4.90
CA LEU A 85 -11.82 11.89 5.10
C LEU A 85 -11.62 11.49 6.54
N LYS A 86 -11.17 10.26 6.78
CA LYS A 86 -10.95 9.73 8.13
C LYS A 86 -9.48 9.64 8.50
N GLY A 87 -8.60 9.69 7.53
CA GLY A 87 -7.19 9.59 7.83
C GLY A 87 -6.39 9.24 6.60
N TYR A 88 -5.17 8.82 6.83
CA TYR A 88 -4.24 8.51 5.76
C TYR A 88 -3.56 7.19 6.06
N ALA A 89 -3.37 6.38 5.03
CA ALA A 89 -2.67 5.11 5.13
C ALA A 89 -1.34 5.22 4.41
N PRO A 90 -0.23 4.85 5.07
CA PRO A 90 1.07 4.86 4.38
C PRO A 90 1.09 3.90 3.22
N LEU A 91 1.86 4.25 2.20
CA LEU A 91 2.07 3.40 1.03
C LEU A 91 3.46 2.82 1.09
N TYR A 92 3.56 1.50 1.06
CA TYR A 92 4.82 0.77 1.18
C TYR A 92 5.27 0.31 -0.20
N PRO A 93 6.51 0.66 -0.59
CA PRO A 93 7.00 0.32 -1.92
C PRO A 93 7.44 -1.13 -2.02
N LEU A 94 7.78 -1.55 -3.24
CA LEU A 94 8.17 -2.93 -3.50
C LEU A 94 9.28 -3.45 -2.60
N PRO A 95 10.35 -2.67 -2.31
CA PRO A 95 11.39 -3.20 -1.41
C PRO A 95 10.86 -3.63 -0.05
N VAL A 96 9.90 -2.88 0.50
CA VAL A 96 9.28 -3.24 1.78
C VAL A 96 8.45 -4.51 1.62
N ILE A 97 7.70 -4.60 0.53
CA ILE A 97 6.84 -5.77 0.28
C ILE A 97 7.69 -7.03 0.16
N ILE A 98 8.80 -6.94 -0.56
CA ILE A 98 9.70 -8.07 -0.73
C ILE A 98 10.30 -8.48 0.61
N ALA A 99 10.79 -7.50 1.38
CA ALA A 99 11.38 -7.79 2.68
C ALA A 99 10.34 -8.41 3.61
N LEU A 100 9.11 -7.91 3.55
CA LEU A 100 8.03 -8.43 4.37
C LEU A 100 7.72 -9.88 4.02
N SER A 101 7.75 -10.21 2.74
CA SER A 101 7.45 -11.56 2.28
C SER A 101 8.40 -12.60 2.88
N PHE A 102 9.65 -12.21 3.18
CA PHE A 102 10.59 -13.12 3.80
C PHE A 102 10.38 -13.30 5.30
N GLN A 103 9.55 -12.47 5.91
CA GLN A 103 9.31 -12.52 7.34
C GLN A 103 7.96 -13.11 7.71
N LEU A 104 7.12 -13.35 6.72
CA LEU A 104 5.79 -13.89 6.95
C LEU A 104 5.75 -15.36 6.56
N ASP A 105 6.18 -16.16 7.41
CA ASP A 105 6.15 -17.60 7.11
C ASP A 105 4.97 -18.30 7.73
#